data_bf4b63579674ee379b72a6816e03843c
#
_entry.id   bf4b63579674ee379b72a6816e03843c
#
_cell.length_a   1.000
_cell.length_b   1.000
_cell.length_c   1.000
_cell.angle_alpha   90.00
_cell.angle_beta   90.00
_cell.angle_gamma   90.00
#
_symmetry.space_group_name_H-M   'P 1'
#
loop_
_entity.id
_entity.type
_entity.pdbx_description
1 polymer ?
#
loop_
_entity_poly.entity_id
_entity_poly.type
_entity_poly.pdbx_seq_one_letter_code
_entity_poly.pdbx_strand_id
1 'polypeptide(L)'
;MREVSKYLSITERDYTALAGADWPSYDNFIQHYNVPDFVYQEINETFSKVEKFNNPAFCVLPFYGIEYPSNIECCLIDYSKENIEQIKQKMLSGIRPAACYRCWTLEDQGIVSDRITKNNLIDIVLNRDLKVIENECNDGNYSLLHYKIDTNNTCNATCITCDGASSSAWIGLEKQQGRLVNKPWNLLLDQIDLDYTNARSVNFRGGEPLLSRTNFEILKKLIEYGNTDCFISFTTNGSIRLNQEQIKILKNFSRLNFCLSIDGIEKTFEYLRYPLKWNTVLENIEQYRTNNIELSASFTLSNINMLYYSETVEWFNTNKIKYPNNSIYSPDYFRPTSLPKKIKNKI
;
A
#
# COMPACT_ATOMS: atom_id res chain seq x y z
N MET A 1 -10.26 19.61 -6.79
CA MET A 1 -9.76 18.45 -6.03
C MET A 1 -10.73 17.27 -5.91
N ARG A 2 -12.07 17.45 -5.82
CA ARG A 2 -13.03 16.33 -5.61
C ARG A 2 -13.36 15.49 -6.85
N GLU A 3 -13.24 16.02 -8.06
CA GLU A 3 -13.51 15.27 -9.29
C GLU A 3 -12.30 14.52 -9.83
N VAL A 4 -11.11 15.02 -9.58
CA VAL A 4 -9.85 14.46 -10.08
C VAL A 4 -9.49 13.14 -9.44
N SER A 5 -9.79 12.94 -8.13
CA SER A 5 -9.53 11.65 -7.48
C SER A 5 -10.28 10.48 -8.13
N LYS A 6 -11.37 10.78 -8.83
CA LYS A 6 -12.17 9.78 -9.57
C LYS A 6 -11.42 9.25 -10.81
N TYR A 7 -10.59 10.08 -11.43
CA TYR A 7 -9.87 9.74 -12.66
C TYR A 7 -8.41 9.33 -12.43
N LEU A 8 -7.75 9.92 -11.43
CA LEU A 8 -6.39 9.53 -11.04
C LEU A 8 -6.29 8.07 -10.58
N SER A 9 -7.36 7.55 -9.96
CA SER A 9 -7.41 6.14 -9.57
C SER A 9 -7.44 5.18 -10.76
N ILE A 10 -7.92 5.62 -11.91
CA ILE A 10 -8.02 4.81 -13.14
C ILE A 10 -6.71 4.87 -13.95
N THR A 11 -5.99 6.00 -13.92
CA THR A 11 -4.88 6.26 -14.84
C THR A 11 -3.54 5.72 -14.38
N GLU A 12 -3.27 5.63 -13.08
CA GLU A 12 -1.91 5.40 -12.57
C GLU A 12 -1.47 3.92 -12.54
N ARG A 13 -2.40 2.96 -12.43
CA ARG A 13 -2.05 1.53 -12.31
C ARG A 13 -2.77 0.60 -13.29
N ASP A 14 -3.94 1.00 -13.79
CA ASP A 14 -4.64 0.19 -14.81
C ASP A 14 -3.86 0.15 -16.13
N TYR A 15 -3.09 1.19 -16.42
CA TYR A 15 -2.20 1.23 -17.58
C TYR A 15 -1.17 0.10 -17.56
N THR A 16 -0.59 -0.24 -16.40
CA THR A 16 0.35 -1.36 -16.29
C THR A 16 -0.32 -2.73 -16.39
N ALA A 17 -1.57 -2.84 -15.97
CA ALA A 17 -2.36 -4.07 -16.12
C ALA A 17 -2.85 -4.27 -17.55
N LEU A 18 -3.08 -3.18 -18.26
CA LEU A 18 -3.52 -3.16 -19.66
C LEU A 18 -2.35 -3.12 -20.65
N ALA A 19 -1.19 -2.57 -20.25
CA ALA A 19 0.01 -2.37 -21.08
C ALA A 19 0.84 -3.64 -21.37
N GLY A 20 0.32 -4.82 -21.05
CA GLY A 20 0.83 -6.07 -21.67
C GLY A 20 0.52 -6.16 -23.16
N ALA A 21 -0.04 -5.10 -23.78
CA ALA A 21 -0.29 -4.96 -25.20
C ALA A 21 0.24 -3.60 -25.65
N ASP A 22 1.18 -3.57 -26.55
CA ASP A 22 1.66 -2.53 -27.47
C ASP A 22 1.01 -1.13 -27.40
N TRP A 23 1.04 -0.45 -26.25
CA TRP A 23 0.64 0.96 -26.14
C TRP A 23 1.88 1.84 -26.26
N PRO A 24 2.01 2.64 -27.33
CA PRO A 24 3.27 3.32 -27.63
C PRO A 24 3.56 4.56 -26.81
N SER A 25 2.60 5.16 -26.06
CA SER A 25 2.84 6.30 -25.19
C SER A 25 1.65 6.64 -24.28
N TYR A 26 1.93 7.35 -23.17
CA TYR A 26 0.95 7.91 -22.25
C TYR A 26 -0.06 8.86 -22.94
N ASP A 27 0.41 9.67 -23.90
CA ASP A 27 -0.43 10.58 -24.67
C ASP A 27 -1.49 9.84 -25.48
N ASN A 28 -1.15 8.68 -26.05
CA ASN A 28 -2.11 7.84 -26.76
C ASN A 28 -3.17 7.23 -25.85
N PHE A 29 -2.81 6.91 -24.60
CA PHE A 29 -3.76 6.45 -23.60
C PHE A 29 -4.78 7.53 -23.23
N ILE A 30 -4.29 8.75 -22.95
CA ILE A 30 -5.15 9.91 -22.62
C ILE A 30 -6.11 10.25 -23.74
N GLN A 31 -5.63 10.27 -24.99
CA GLN A 31 -6.47 10.52 -26.15
C GLN A 31 -7.51 9.41 -26.39
N HIS A 32 -7.14 8.16 -26.16
CA HIS A 32 -8.03 7.01 -26.38
C HIS A 32 -9.20 6.97 -25.38
N TYR A 33 -8.96 7.34 -24.12
CA TYR A 33 -9.96 7.28 -23.05
C TYR A 33 -10.68 8.62 -22.78
N ASN A 34 -10.47 9.63 -23.63
CA ASN A 34 -11.08 10.96 -23.44
C ASN A 34 -10.88 11.50 -22.00
N VAL A 35 -9.67 11.35 -21.48
CA VAL A 35 -9.33 11.85 -20.14
C VAL A 35 -9.49 13.39 -20.14
N PRO A 36 -10.29 13.96 -19.22
CA PRO A 36 -10.50 15.41 -19.21
C PRO A 36 -9.21 16.20 -19.00
N ASP A 37 -9.08 17.36 -19.67
CA ASP A 37 -7.88 18.24 -19.60
C ASP A 37 -7.45 18.58 -18.17
N PHE A 38 -8.40 18.74 -17.25
CA PHE A 38 -8.08 19.04 -15.85
C PHE A 38 -7.37 17.89 -15.13
N VAL A 39 -7.65 16.64 -15.52
CA VAL A 39 -6.94 15.44 -15.01
C VAL A 39 -5.52 15.43 -15.53
N TYR A 40 -5.35 15.76 -16.82
CA TYR A 40 -4.04 15.89 -17.44
C TYR A 40 -3.18 16.97 -16.76
N GLN A 41 -3.77 18.12 -16.45
CA GLN A 41 -3.10 19.22 -15.74
C GLN A 41 -2.66 18.78 -14.33
N GLU A 42 -3.51 18.10 -13.56
CA GLU A 42 -3.17 17.67 -12.21
C GLU A 42 -2.13 16.53 -12.18
N ILE A 43 -2.15 15.64 -13.19
CA ILE A 43 -1.08 14.65 -13.39
C ILE A 43 0.25 15.38 -13.68
N ASN A 44 0.25 16.34 -14.60
CA ASN A 44 1.44 17.13 -14.91
C ASN A 44 1.91 17.97 -13.72
N GLU A 45 1.01 18.53 -12.92
CA GLU A 45 1.36 19.20 -11.67
C GLU A 45 1.95 18.24 -10.63
N THR A 46 1.49 16.99 -10.59
CA THR A 46 2.05 15.95 -9.73
C THR A 46 3.46 15.56 -10.20
N PHE A 47 3.65 15.40 -11.50
CA PHE A 47 4.99 15.18 -12.09
C PHE A 47 5.91 16.38 -11.92
N SER A 48 5.43 17.59 -12.08
CA SER A 48 6.24 18.81 -11.88
C SER A 48 6.65 19.02 -10.41
N LYS A 49 5.91 18.48 -9.45
CA LYS A 49 6.33 18.46 -8.04
C LYS A 49 7.50 17.50 -7.79
N VAL A 50 7.70 16.50 -8.64
CA VAL A 50 8.85 15.57 -8.57
C VAL A 50 10.17 16.26 -8.91
N GLU A 51 10.15 17.31 -9.73
CA GLU A 51 11.33 18.14 -10.02
C GLU A 51 11.86 18.92 -8.80
N LYS A 52 11.18 18.86 -7.64
CA LYS A 52 11.67 19.47 -6.40
C LYS A 52 12.89 18.77 -5.81
N PHE A 53 13.12 17.51 -6.11
CA PHE A 53 14.41 16.88 -5.84
C PHE A 53 15.40 17.33 -6.93
N ASN A 54 16.52 17.93 -6.51
CA ASN A 54 17.62 18.24 -7.43
C ASN A 54 18.21 16.98 -8.04
N ASN A 55 17.98 15.84 -7.45
CA ASN A 55 18.47 14.53 -7.86
C ASN A 55 17.30 13.66 -8.36
N PRO A 56 17.15 13.48 -9.67
CA PRO A 56 16.04 12.73 -10.27
C PRO A 56 16.07 11.23 -9.97
N ALA A 57 17.19 10.68 -9.49
CA ALA A 57 17.30 9.27 -9.10
C ALA A 57 16.97 9.03 -7.62
N PHE A 58 16.76 10.08 -6.82
CA PHE A 58 16.54 9.97 -5.39
C PHE A 58 15.24 9.28 -5.03
N CYS A 59 15.30 8.40 -4.03
CA CYS A 59 14.14 7.77 -3.38
C CYS A 59 14.35 7.76 -1.88
N VAL A 60 13.35 8.19 -1.13
CA VAL A 60 13.43 8.28 0.33
C VAL A 60 13.41 6.93 1.04
N LEU A 61 12.75 5.92 0.46
CA LEU A 61 12.56 4.63 1.14
C LEU A 61 13.85 3.92 1.54
N PRO A 62 14.90 3.84 0.69
CA PRO A 62 16.16 3.21 1.08
C PRO A 62 16.83 3.83 2.31
N PHE A 63 16.53 5.09 2.61
CA PHE A 63 17.16 5.83 3.72
C PHE A 63 16.27 5.86 4.97
N TYR A 64 14.97 5.99 4.81
CA TYR A 64 14.03 6.26 5.90
C TYR A 64 13.03 5.15 6.18
N GLY A 65 12.95 4.12 5.33
CA GLY A 65 11.98 3.03 5.44
C GLY A 65 12.56 1.69 5.84
N ILE A 66 11.78 0.89 6.56
CA ILE A 66 12.08 -0.53 6.82
C ILE A 66 10.80 -1.34 6.92
N GLU A 67 10.84 -2.59 6.45
CA GLU A 67 9.74 -3.56 6.53
C GLU A 67 10.15 -4.75 7.39
N TYR A 68 9.38 -5.06 8.43
CA TYR A 68 9.53 -6.24 9.28
C TYR A 68 8.51 -7.32 8.90
N PRO A 69 8.86 -8.62 8.95
CA PRO A 69 10.13 -9.22 9.40
C PRO A 69 11.22 -9.33 8.33
N SER A 70 10.97 -8.88 7.11
CA SER A 70 11.92 -9.05 6.00
C SER A 70 13.20 -8.23 6.16
N ASN A 71 13.19 -7.21 7.02
CA ASN A 71 14.30 -6.26 7.23
C ASN A 71 14.80 -5.65 5.93
N ILE A 72 13.88 -5.28 5.05
CA ILE A 72 14.15 -4.63 3.77
C ILE A 72 13.58 -3.22 3.76
N GLU A 73 14.21 -2.31 3.04
CA GLU A 73 13.81 -0.92 2.97
C GLU A 73 12.61 -0.71 2.03
N CYS A 74 12.52 -1.53 0.99
CA CYS A 74 11.45 -1.45 0.00
C CYS A 74 11.17 -2.80 -0.65
N CYS A 75 9.91 -3.25 -0.64
CA CYS A 75 9.48 -4.51 -1.24
C CYS A 75 9.54 -4.54 -2.78
N LEU A 76 9.78 -3.41 -3.44
CA LEU A 76 9.91 -3.32 -4.89
C LEU A 76 11.34 -3.47 -5.38
N ILE A 77 12.33 -3.39 -4.49
CA ILE A 77 13.75 -3.54 -4.81
C ILE A 77 14.05 -5.00 -5.18
N ASP A 78 14.78 -5.18 -6.27
CA ASP A 78 15.34 -6.48 -6.64
C ASP A 78 16.77 -6.61 -6.06
N TYR A 79 16.83 -7.06 -4.82
CA TYR A 79 18.10 -7.22 -4.08
C TYR A 79 19.05 -8.26 -4.69
N SER A 80 18.63 -9.03 -5.71
CA SER A 80 19.53 -9.92 -6.45
C SER A 80 20.50 -9.15 -7.37
N LYS A 81 20.18 -7.91 -7.72
CA LYS A 81 20.97 -7.07 -8.62
C LYS A 81 21.96 -6.18 -7.90
N GLU A 82 21.56 -5.62 -6.76
CA GLU A 82 22.36 -4.65 -6.01
C GLU A 82 22.02 -4.74 -4.52
N ASN A 83 23.01 -4.59 -3.66
CA ASN A 83 22.75 -4.45 -2.21
C ASN A 83 22.32 -3.01 -1.86
N ILE A 84 21.81 -2.82 -0.66
CA ILE A 84 21.24 -1.54 -0.23
C ILE A 84 22.24 -0.38 -0.25
N GLU A 85 23.50 -0.62 0.10
CA GLU A 85 24.53 0.42 0.13
C GLU A 85 24.88 0.87 -1.31
N GLN A 86 24.96 -0.07 -2.26
CA GLN A 86 25.15 0.26 -3.68
C GLN A 86 23.96 1.06 -4.23
N ILE A 87 22.74 0.70 -3.82
CA ILE A 87 21.53 1.42 -4.21
C ILE A 87 21.56 2.85 -3.68
N LYS A 88 21.85 3.05 -2.39
CA LYS A 88 21.97 4.37 -1.77
C LYS A 88 23.03 5.23 -2.44
N GLN A 89 24.23 4.69 -2.63
CA GLN A 89 25.34 5.40 -3.31
C GLN A 89 24.97 5.85 -4.72
N LYS A 90 24.34 4.97 -5.51
CA LYS A 90 23.90 5.32 -6.86
C LYS A 90 22.84 6.42 -6.84
N MET A 91 21.85 6.31 -5.96
CA MET A 91 20.83 7.34 -5.80
C MET A 91 21.42 8.69 -5.45
N LEU A 92 22.33 8.77 -4.47
CA LEU A 92 23.03 10.00 -4.11
C LEU A 92 23.88 10.58 -5.26
N SER A 93 24.43 9.72 -6.10
CA SER A 93 25.19 10.12 -7.29
C SER A 93 24.32 10.47 -8.52
N GLY A 94 23.00 10.51 -8.38
CA GLY A 94 22.09 10.78 -9.50
C GLY A 94 21.96 9.63 -10.50
N ILE A 95 22.40 8.43 -10.12
CA ILE A 95 22.40 7.24 -10.98
C ILE A 95 21.21 6.36 -10.59
N ARG A 96 20.37 5.98 -11.56
CA ARG A 96 19.24 5.07 -11.36
C ARG A 96 19.75 3.66 -11.02
N PRO A 97 19.49 3.12 -9.81
CA PRO A 97 19.86 1.74 -9.49
C PRO A 97 19.09 0.73 -10.36
N ALA A 98 19.79 -0.29 -10.86
CA ALA A 98 19.15 -1.34 -11.65
C ALA A 98 18.18 -2.20 -10.82
N ALA A 99 18.42 -2.30 -9.52
CA ALA A 99 17.51 -2.99 -8.58
C ALA A 99 16.14 -2.32 -8.45
N CYS A 100 16.04 -1.02 -8.75
CA CYS A 100 14.79 -0.24 -8.70
C CYS A 100 14.05 -0.18 -10.05
N TYR A 101 14.35 -1.10 -10.97
CA TYR A 101 13.83 -1.08 -12.34
C TYR A 101 12.32 -0.98 -12.45
N ARG A 102 11.57 -1.49 -11.48
CA ARG A 102 10.10 -1.44 -11.48
C ARG A 102 9.58 -0.01 -11.45
N CYS A 103 10.16 0.85 -10.61
CA CYS A 103 9.82 2.27 -10.59
C CYS A 103 10.26 2.96 -11.87
N TRP A 104 11.50 2.71 -12.32
CA TRP A 104 12.02 3.34 -13.53
C TRP A 104 11.24 2.98 -14.79
N THR A 105 10.81 1.72 -14.92
CA THR A 105 9.98 1.28 -16.04
C THR A 105 8.66 2.04 -16.11
N LEU A 106 8.03 2.31 -14.96
CA LEU A 106 6.80 3.11 -14.91
C LEU A 106 7.06 4.56 -15.29
N GLU A 107 8.09 5.17 -14.71
CA GLU A 107 8.45 6.57 -14.94
C GLU A 107 8.88 6.84 -16.39
N ASP A 108 9.60 5.91 -17.00
CA ASP A 108 9.98 6.00 -18.42
C ASP A 108 8.77 5.89 -19.37
N GLN A 109 7.63 5.40 -18.87
CA GLN A 109 6.34 5.38 -19.56
C GLN A 109 5.43 6.57 -19.20
N GLY A 110 5.93 7.52 -18.40
CA GLY A 110 5.14 8.65 -17.92
C GLY A 110 4.14 8.30 -16.81
N ILE A 111 4.34 7.16 -16.11
CA ILE A 111 3.44 6.70 -15.05
C ILE A 111 4.07 7.01 -13.69
N VAL A 112 3.24 7.49 -12.75
CA VAL A 112 3.67 7.75 -11.36
C VAL A 112 4.05 6.45 -10.68
N SER A 113 5.30 6.34 -10.26
CA SER A 113 5.83 5.18 -9.55
C SER A 113 5.59 5.27 -8.04
N ASP A 114 5.78 4.15 -7.32
CA ASP A 114 5.78 4.16 -5.86
C ASP A 114 6.88 5.07 -5.29
N ARG A 115 8.04 5.18 -5.97
CA ARG A 115 9.10 6.13 -5.61
C ARG A 115 8.58 7.56 -5.58
N ILE A 116 7.93 8.00 -6.64
CA ILE A 116 7.35 9.34 -6.75
C ILE A 116 6.31 9.56 -5.66
N THR A 117 5.41 8.61 -5.48
CA THR A 117 4.37 8.66 -4.44
C THR A 117 4.99 8.78 -3.04
N LYS A 118 6.03 8.00 -2.75
CA LYS A 118 6.67 8.03 -1.43
C LYS A 118 7.49 9.29 -1.20
N ASN A 119 8.20 9.77 -2.22
CA ASN A 119 8.91 11.04 -2.14
C ASN A 119 7.94 12.21 -1.86
N ASN A 120 6.76 12.23 -2.49
CA ASN A 120 5.75 13.25 -2.24
C ASN A 120 5.10 13.11 -0.85
N LEU A 121 4.90 11.87 -0.36
CA LEU A 121 4.34 11.63 0.96
C LEU A 121 5.29 12.04 2.08
N ILE A 122 6.60 11.95 1.90
CA ILE A 122 7.56 12.24 2.96
C ILE A 122 7.57 13.73 3.31
N ASP A 123 7.38 14.62 2.32
CA ASP A 123 7.19 16.05 2.54
C ASP A 123 5.99 16.30 3.48
N ILE A 124 4.87 15.61 3.24
CA ILE A 124 3.65 15.71 4.05
C ILE A 124 3.83 15.06 5.44
N VAL A 125 4.52 13.90 5.51
CA VAL A 125 4.68 13.13 6.74
C VAL A 125 5.71 13.75 7.67
N LEU A 126 6.83 14.24 7.13
CA LEU A 126 7.92 14.83 7.90
C LEU A 126 7.74 16.33 8.11
N ASN A 127 6.90 16.99 7.30
CA ASN A 127 6.76 18.45 7.27
C ASN A 127 8.13 19.16 7.14
N ARG A 128 9.00 18.60 6.27
CA ARG A 128 10.35 19.10 6.03
C ARG A 128 10.57 19.39 4.57
N ASP A 129 11.43 20.36 4.28
CA ASP A 129 11.88 20.63 2.91
C ASP A 129 12.65 19.42 2.37
N LEU A 130 12.31 19.00 1.16
CA LEU A 130 12.93 17.86 0.46
C LEU A 130 14.45 18.06 0.27
N LYS A 131 14.92 19.30 0.14
CA LYS A 131 16.35 19.63 0.07
C LYS A 131 17.08 19.32 1.38
N VAL A 132 16.42 19.55 2.52
CA VAL A 132 16.98 19.21 3.84
C VAL A 132 17.13 17.71 3.94
N ILE A 133 16.12 16.94 3.52
CA ILE A 133 16.13 15.48 3.51
C ILE A 133 17.26 14.94 2.60
N GLU A 134 17.41 15.50 1.41
CA GLU A 134 18.47 15.09 0.48
C GLU A 134 19.88 15.38 1.06
N ASN A 135 20.07 16.52 1.72
CA ASN A 135 21.32 16.84 2.41
C ASN A 135 21.59 15.90 3.58
N GLU A 136 20.59 15.62 4.42
CA GLU A 136 20.73 14.65 5.53
C GLU A 136 21.17 13.26 4.99
N CYS A 137 20.62 12.82 3.87
CA CYS A 137 21.03 11.57 3.21
C CYS A 137 22.47 11.63 2.68
N ASN A 138 22.87 12.74 2.05
CA ASN A 138 24.22 12.94 1.55
C ASN A 138 25.27 12.95 2.67
N ASP A 139 24.91 13.54 3.82
CA ASP A 139 25.79 13.65 4.99
C ASP A 139 25.78 12.38 5.86
N GLY A 140 24.95 11.39 5.54
CA GLY A 140 24.76 10.17 6.35
C GLY A 140 24.00 10.40 7.65
N ASN A 141 23.38 11.56 7.85
CA ASN A 141 22.64 11.98 9.06
C ASN A 141 21.14 11.67 8.97
N TYR A 142 20.78 10.46 8.54
CA TYR A 142 19.38 10.03 8.46
C TYR A 142 19.10 8.89 9.44
N SER A 143 17.83 8.76 9.83
CA SER A 143 17.36 7.67 10.68
C SER A 143 16.08 7.06 10.11
N LEU A 144 15.77 5.84 10.51
CA LEU A 144 14.51 5.19 10.11
C LEU A 144 13.32 5.95 10.69
N LEU A 145 12.39 6.33 9.84
CA LEU A 145 11.21 7.12 10.19
C LEU A 145 9.90 6.46 9.78
N HIS A 146 9.95 5.56 8.81
CA HIS A 146 8.79 4.88 8.24
C HIS A 146 8.91 3.37 8.39
N TYR A 147 8.02 2.79 9.16
CA TYR A 147 8.01 1.37 9.50
C TYR A 147 6.78 0.70 8.90
N LYS A 148 6.99 -0.40 8.17
CA LYS A 148 5.95 -1.35 7.80
C LYS A 148 6.15 -2.62 8.60
N ILE A 149 5.15 -3.03 9.35
CA ILE A 149 5.30 -4.11 10.32
C ILE A 149 4.24 -5.17 10.10
N ASP A 150 4.69 -6.37 9.76
CA ASP A 150 3.89 -7.58 9.76
C ASP A 150 4.27 -8.35 11.04
N THR A 151 3.46 -8.29 12.08
CA THR A 151 3.80 -8.92 13.37
C THR A 151 3.47 -10.40 13.40
N ASN A 152 2.54 -10.86 12.60
CA ASN A 152 2.16 -12.28 12.51
C ASN A 152 1.31 -12.54 11.26
N ASN A 153 1.04 -13.83 10.99
CA ASN A 153 0.10 -14.25 9.95
C ASN A 153 -1.26 -14.67 10.51
N THR A 154 -1.62 -14.26 11.73
CA THR A 154 -2.95 -14.53 12.30
C THR A 154 -4.00 -13.77 11.48
N CYS A 155 -4.91 -14.52 10.86
CA CYS A 155 -5.99 -13.95 10.04
C CYS A 155 -7.24 -14.81 10.16
N ASN A 156 -8.38 -14.16 10.03
CA ASN A 156 -9.72 -14.79 10.05
C ASN A 156 -10.31 -14.98 8.64
N ALA A 157 -9.51 -14.76 7.59
CA ALA A 157 -9.96 -14.85 6.20
C ALA A 157 -9.07 -15.78 5.36
N THR A 158 -9.68 -16.42 4.35
CA THR A 158 -9.01 -17.22 3.32
C THR A 158 -9.25 -16.58 1.96
N CYS A 159 -8.77 -15.33 1.80
CA CYS A 159 -8.92 -14.58 0.56
C CYS A 159 -8.34 -15.35 -0.63
N ILE A 160 -8.98 -15.29 -1.79
CA ILE A 160 -8.59 -16.06 -2.99
C ILE A 160 -7.15 -15.73 -3.44
N THR A 161 -6.72 -14.48 -3.23
CA THR A 161 -5.40 -13.98 -3.63
C THR A 161 -4.33 -14.11 -2.52
N CYS A 162 -4.63 -14.87 -1.46
CA CYS A 162 -3.76 -15.06 -0.31
C CYS A 162 -3.34 -16.53 -0.16
N ASP A 163 -2.42 -16.81 0.78
CA ASP A 163 -1.90 -18.13 1.10
C ASP A 163 -1.60 -18.28 2.59
N GLY A 164 -1.10 -19.45 3.00
CA GLY A 164 -0.76 -19.75 4.39
C GLY A 164 0.45 -18.98 4.93
N ALA A 165 1.28 -18.36 4.09
CA ALA A 165 2.36 -17.51 4.56
C ALA A 165 1.83 -16.23 5.23
N SER A 166 0.73 -15.71 4.67
CA SER A 166 0.11 -14.44 5.10
C SER A 166 -1.22 -14.63 5.85
N SER A 167 -1.79 -15.84 5.90
CA SER A 167 -3.04 -16.12 6.62
C SER A 167 -3.04 -17.47 7.32
N SER A 168 -3.15 -17.46 8.64
CA SER A 168 -3.28 -18.69 9.43
C SER A 168 -4.54 -19.49 9.10
N ALA A 169 -5.61 -18.86 8.62
CA ALA A 169 -6.81 -19.57 8.17
C ALA A 169 -6.53 -20.42 6.91
N TRP A 170 -5.66 -19.97 6.00
CA TRP A 170 -5.21 -20.76 4.86
C TRP A 170 -4.40 -21.99 5.25
N ILE A 171 -3.60 -21.92 6.32
CA ILE A 171 -2.78 -23.04 6.79
C ILE A 171 -3.65 -24.29 7.02
N GLY A 172 -4.85 -24.12 7.60
CA GLY A 172 -5.79 -25.21 7.79
C GLY A 172 -6.24 -25.86 6.49
N LEU A 173 -6.55 -25.06 5.48
CA LEU A 173 -6.98 -25.54 4.15
C LEU A 173 -5.84 -26.18 3.38
N GLU A 174 -4.64 -25.59 3.39
CA GLU A 174 -3.44 -26.17 2.76
C GLU A 174 -3.14 -27.56 3.32
N LYS A 175 -3.25 -27.70 4.65
CA LYS A 175 -3.06 -28.98 5.33
C LYS A 175 -4.08 -30.03 4.90
N GLN A 176 -5.36 -29.65 4.79
CA GLN A 176 -6.41 -30.55 4.30
C GLN A 176 -6.17 -31.01 2.84
N GLN A 177 -5.54 -30.17 2.04
CA GLN A 177 -5.20 -30.46 0.64
C GLN A 177 -3.87 -31.21 0.45
N GLY A 178 -3.19 -31.58 1.54
CA GLY A 178 -1.90 -32.27 1.48
C GLY A 178 -0.76 -31.41 0.92
N ARG A 179 -0.92 -30.09 0.92
CA ARG A 179 0.12 -29.15 0.46
C ARG A 179 1.19 -28.95 1.51
N LEU A 180 2.37 -28.46 1.09
CA LEU A 180 3.43 -28.03 1.99
C LEU A 180 2.90 -26.89 2.86
N VAL A 181 2.89 -27.09 4.18
CA VAL A 181 2.15 -26.23 5.09
C VAL A 181 3.08 -25.14 5.61
N ASN A 182 2.71 -23.89 5.36
CA ASN A 182 3.24 -22.77 6.11
C ASN A 182 2.91 -22.94 7.61
N LYS A 183 3.70 -22.33 8.48
CA LYS A 183 3.47 -22.38 9.93
C LYS A 183 2.93 -21.04 10.42
N PRO A 184 2.13 -21.04 11.50
CA PRO A 184 1.87 -19.80 12.22
C PRO A 184 3.19 -19.20 12.70
N TRP A 185 3.32 -17.88 12.57
CA TRP A 185 4.48 -17.15 13.08
C TRP A 185 4.03 -15.88 13.77
N ASN A 186 4.84 -15.38 14.67
CA ASN A 186 4.59 -14.17 15.42
C ASN A 186 5.92 -13.52 15.79
N LEU A 187 6.05 -12.23 15.55
CA LEU A 187 7.14 -11.39 16.04
C LEU A 187 6.85 -10.94 17.46
N LEU A 188 7.84 -11.08 18.32
CA LEU A 188 7.82 -10.48 19.64
C LEU A 188 8.26 -9.01 19.58
N LEU A 189 7.91 -8.26 20.60
CA LEU A 189 8.18 -6.80 20.63
C LEU A 189 9.69 -6.49 20.58
N ASP A 190 10.52 -7.32 21.20
CA ASP A 190 11.99 -7.22 21.23
C ASP A 190 12.68 -7.58 19.91
N GLN A 191 11.94 -8.17 18.97
CA GLN A 191 12.44 -8.48 17.61
C GLN A 191 12.21 -7.35 16.62
N ILE A 192 11.61 -6.25 17.07
CA ILE A 192 11.26 -5.08 16.24
C ILE A 192 12.08 -3.89 16.73
N ASP A 193 13.12 -3.56 15.98
CA ASP A 193 13.94 -2.37 16.26
C ASP A 193 13.22 -1.13 15.71
N LEU A 194 12.39 -0.52 16.58
CA LEU A 194 11.63 0.68 16.26
C LEU A 194 12.08 1.83 17.15
N ASP A 195 12.47 2.94 16.54
CA ASP A 195 12.72 4.17 17.27
C ASP A 195 11.40 4.79 17.73
N TYR A 196 10.98 4.45 18.94
CA TYR A 196 9.73 4.93 19.52
C TYR A 196 9.66 6.44 19.69
N THR A 197 10.79 7.12 19.74
CA THR A 197 10.87 8.59 19.92
C THR A 197 10.73 9.31 18.59
N ASN A 198 11.42 8.82 17.54
CA ASN A 198 11.56 9.55 16.29
C ASN A 198 10.73 8.96 15.13
N ALA A 199 10.10 7.79 15.29
CA ALA A 199 9.21 7.24 14.28
C ALA A 199 8.15 8.28 13.84
N ARG A 200 7.96 8.43 12.54
CA ARG A 200 6.96 9.36 11.97
C ARG A 200 5.78 8.63 11.36
N SER A 201 5.95 7.38 10.99
CA SER A 201 4.90 6.56 10.42
C SER A 201 5.10 5.09 10.73
N VAL A 202 4.05 4.44 11.22
CA VAL A 202 3.99 2.99 11.40
C VAL A 202 2.76 2.44 10.69
N ASN A 203 2.99 1.55 9.72
CA ASN A 203 1.95 0.84 9.00
C ASN A 203 1.94 -0.63 9.43
N PHE A 204 0.87 -1.05 10.10
CA PHE A 204 0.65 -2.43 10.50
C PHE A 204 -0.05 -3.22 9.39
N ARG A 205 0.58 -4.34 9.01
CA ARG A 205 0.08 -5.29 8.02
C ARG A 205 0.14 -6.72 8.60
N GLY A 206 0.31 -7.72 7.76
CA GLY A 206 0.45 -9.13 8.11
C GLY A 206 -0.81 -9.92 7.79
N GLY A 207 -1.27 -10.79 8.69
CA GLY A 207 -2.55 -11.47 8.54
C GLY A 207 -3.72 -10.49 8.64
N GLU A 208 -4.31 -10.39 9.83
CA GLU A 208 -5.25 -9.30 10.17
C GLU A 208 -4.66 -8.50 11.33
N PRO A 209 -4.14 -7.30 11.09
CA PRO A 209 -3.34 -6.60 12.09
C PRO A 209 -4.13 -6.13 13.31
N LEU A 210 -5.46 -5.99 13.22
CA LEU A 210 -6.32 -5.65 14.37
C LEU A 210 -6.50 -6.82 15.35
N LEU A 211 -6.12 -8.05 14.96
CA LEU A 211 -6.07 -9.21 15.84
C LEU A 211 -4.73 -9.33 16.59
N SER A 212 -3.69 -8.62 16.15
CA SER A 212 -2.36 -8.73 16.73
C SER A 212 -2.24 -7.95 18.03
N ARG A 213 -1.94 -8.67 19.12
CA ARG A 213 -1.64 -8.05 20.42
C ARG A 213 -0.35 -7.22 20.35
N THR A 214 0.67 -7.71 19.67
CA THR A 214 1.97 -7.03 19.52
C THR A 214 1.82 -5.65 18.89
N ASN A 215 0.91 -5.46 17.92
CA ASN A 215 0.64 -4.16 17.33
C ASN A 215 0.16 -3.13 18.37
N PHE A 216 -0.72 -3.53 19.28
CA PHE A 216 -1.21 -2.66 20.34
C PHE A 216 -0.16 -2.45 21.45
N GLU A 217 0.75 -3.39 21.66
CA GLU A 217 1.91 -3.20 22.56
C GLU A 217 2.88 -2.16 21.98
N ILE A 218 3.13 -2.17 20.67
CA ILE A 218 3.91 -1.13 19.98
C ILE A 218 3.25 0.25 20.15
N LEU A 219 1.92 0.34 19.97
CA LEU A 219 1.20 1.60 20.18
C LEU A 219 1.32 2.11 21.62
N LYS A 220 1.22 1.22 22.62
CA LYS A 220 1.44 1.59 24.04
C LYS A 220 2.85 2.14 24.26
N LYS A 221 3.86 1.55 23.63
CA LYS A 221 5.23 2.06 23.68
C LYS A 221 5.37 3.44 23.05
N LEU A 222 4.82 3.68 21.88
CA LEU A 222 4.81 5.01 21.26
C LEU A 222 4.18 6.06 22.20
N ILE A 223 3.09 5.71 22.89
CA ILE A 223 2.44 6.59 23.89
C ILE A 223 3.36 6.82 25.08
N GLU A 224 4.00 5.77 25.64
CA GLU A 224 4.96 5.87 26.75
C GLU A 224 6.12 6.82 26.42
N TYR A 225 6.60 6.82 25.17
CA TYR A 225 7.66 7.72 24.68
C TYR A 225 7.15 9.11 24.25
N GLY A 226 5.85 9.38 24.40
CA GLY A 226 5.23 10.66 24.03
C GLY A 226 5.07 10.89 22.53
N ASN A 227 5.27 9.87 21.68
CA ASN A 227 5.21 9.99 20.22
C ASN A 227 3.79 9.72 19.71
N THR A 228 2.85 10.59 20.07
CA THR A 228 1.44 10.49 19.67
C THR A 228 1.12 11.19 18.33
N ASP A 229 2.07 11.93 17.78
CA ASP A 229 1.97 12.54 16.44
C ASP A 229 2.41 11.61 15.31
N CYS A 230 2.95 10.43 15.65
CA CYS A 230 3.27 9.39 14.69
C CYS A 230 2.02 9.01 13.87
N PHE A 231 2.15 8.97 12.55
CA PHE A 231 1.07 8.51 11.67
C PHE A 231 0.90 7.00 11.80
N ILE A 232 -0.23 6.57 12.32
CA ILE A 232 -0.54 5.16 12.49
C ILE A 232 -1.50 4.70 11.40
N SER A 233 -1.15 3.63 10.71
CA SER A 233 -1.98 3.03 9.67
C SER A 233 -2.10 1.51 9.87
N PHE A 234 -3.30 0.98 9.62
CA PHE A 234 -3.57 -0.46 9.60
C PHE A 234 -4.11 -0.85 8.24
N THR A 235 -3.46 -1.82 7.59
CA THR A 235 -4.02 -2.45 6.39
C THR A 235 -4.86 -3.66 6.82
N THR A 236 -6.15 -3.46 6.94
CA THR A 236 -7.09 -4.40 7.56
C THR A 236 -8.15 -4.91 6.57
N ASN A 237 -8.65 -6.10 6.80
CA ASN A 237 -9.78 -6.65 6.04
C ASN A 237 -11.15 -6.03 6.44
N GLY A 238 -11.17 -5.16 7.45
CA GLY A 238 -12.35 -4.43 7.91
C GLY A 238 -13.35 -5.26 8.72
N SER A 239 -13.09 -6.54 8.97
CA SER A 239 -14.05 -7.41 9.66
C SER A 239 -13.98 -7.34 11.19
N ILE A 240 -12.99 -6.65 11.74
CA ILE A 240 -12.73 -6.64 13.18
C ILE A 240 -13.38 -5.42 13.83
N ARG A 241 -14.34 -5.67 14.71
CA ARG A 241 -14.92 -4.65 15.58
C ARG A 241 -13.92 -4.32 16.69
N LEU A 242 -13.58 -3.03 16.84
CA LEU A 242 -12.68 -2.58 17.91
C LEU A 242 -13.37 -2.72 19.28
N ASN A 243 -12.64 -3.25 20.24
CA ASN A 243 -13.06 -3.24 21.65
C ASN A 243 -12.69 -1.90 22.34
N GLN A 244 -13.18 -1.70 23.56
CA GLN A 244 -12.97 -0.45 24.30
C GLN A 244 -11.50 -0.14 24.61
N GLU A 245 -10.68 -1.17 24.87
CA GLU A 245 -9.25 -0.99 25.12
C GLU A 245 -8.53 -0.52 23.85
N GLN A 246 -8.79 -1.16 22.71
CA GLN A 246 -8.24 -0.77 21.42
C GLN A 246 -8.62 0.68 21.06
N ILE A 247 -9.89 1.04 21.22
CA ILE A 247 -10.38 2.40 20.99
C ILE A 247 -9.63 3.40 21.89
N LYS A 248 -9.48 3.07 23.18
CA LYS A 248 -8.76 3.93 24.14
C LYS A 248 -7.30 4.16 23.73
N ILE A 249 -6.60 3.13 23.26
CA ILE A 249 -5.23 3.24 22.79
C ILE A 249 -5.16 4.13 21.53
N LEU A 250 -5.99 3.84 20.53
CA LEU A 250 -6.00 4.54 19.25
C LEU A 250 -6.31 6.04 19.41
N LYS A 251 -7.17 6.42 20.33
CA LYS A 251 -7.53 7.82 20.62
C LYS A 251 -6.37 8.71 21.08
N ASN A 252 -5.23 8.14 21.45
CA ASN A 252 -4.05 8.94 21.79
C ASN A 252 -3.33 9.50 20.56
N PHE A 253 -3.57 8.95 19.37
CA PHE A 253 -2.89 9.36 18.16
C PHE A 253 -3.71 10.39 17.38
N SER A 254 -3.06 11.47 16.98
CA SER A 254 -3.69 12.56 16.20
C SER A 254 -3.93 12.19 14.74
N ARG A 255 -3.21 11.17 14.21
CA ARG A 255 -3.20 10.79 12.80
C ARG A 255 -3.35 9.28 12.65
N LEU A 256 -4.59 8.84 12.40
CA LEU A 256 -4.97 7.43 12.24
C LEU A 256 -5.59 7.19 10.87
N ASN A 257 -5.18 6.12 10.21
CA ASN A 257 -5.80 5.64 8.97
C ASN A 257 -6.00 4.13 9.00
N PHE A 258 -7.21 3.67 8.65
CA PHE A 258 -7.45 2.26 8.33
C PHE A 258 -7.59 2.13 6.82
N CYS A 259 -6.61 1.45 6.21
CA CYS A 259 -6.61 1.08 4.81
C CYS A 259 -7.36 -0.25 4.66
N LEU A 260 -8.64 -0.15 4.27
CA LEU A 260 -9.53 -1.29 4.15
C LEU A 260 -9.20 -2.10 2.89
N SER A 261 -8.94 -3.38 3.06
CA SER A 261 -8.70 -4.29 1.94
C SER A 261 -10.04 -4.68 1.30
N ILE A 262 -10.51 -3.91 0.32
CA ILE A 262 -11.81 -4.10 -0.35
C ILE A 262 -11.57 -4.29 -1.85
N ASP A 263 -11.75 -5.53 -2.35
CA ASP A 263 -11.55 -5.90 -3.76
C ASP A 263 -12.88 -6.03 -4.53
N GLY A 264 -13.97 -5.58 -3.96
CA GLY A 264 -15.32 -5.61 -4.47
C GLY A 264 -16.31 -5.34 -3.35
N ILE A 265 -17.58 -5.24 -3.67
CA ILE A 265 -18.66 -5.02 -2.69
C ILE A 265 -19.59 -6.22 -2.60
N GLU A 266 -20.40 -6.28 -1.56
CA GLU A 266 -21.45 -7.30 -1.36
C GLU A 266 -20.96 -8.74 -1.60
N LYS A 267 -21.59 -9.45 -2.53
CA LYS A 267 -21.26 -10.84 -2.85
C LYS A 267 -19.87 -10.99 -3.46
N THR A 268 -19.41 -10.00 -4.22
CA THR A 268 -18.05 -9.99 -4.80
C THR A 268 -17.02 -9.93 -3.69
N PHE A 269 -17.23 -9.07 -2.68
CA PHE A 269 -16.38 -9.03 -1.49
C PHE A 269 -16.39 -10.36 -0.74
N GLU A 270 -17.58 -10.93 -0.43
CA GLU A 270 -17.73 -12.18 0.31
C GLU A 270 -17.09 -13.38 -0.41
N TYR A 271 -17.13 -13.38 -1.75
CA TYR A 271 -16.49 -14.41 -2.56
C TYR A 271 -14.96 -14.29 -2.53
N LEU A 272 -14.43 -13.08 -2.72
CA LEU A 272 -12.98 -12.85 -2.78
C LEU A 272 -12.30 -12.98 -1.43
N ARG A 273 -13.01 -12.65 -0.34
CA ARG A 273 -12.47 -12.58 1.02
C ARG A 273 -13.20 -13.49 2.00
N TYR A 274 -13.48 -14.72 1.55
CA TYR A 274 -14.17 -15.74 2.34
C TYR A 274 -13.45 -15.99 3.69
N PRO A 275 -14.16 -16.18 4.83
CA PRO A 275 -15.62 -16.22 4.99
C PRO A 275 -16.23 -14.88 5.45
N LEU A 276 -15.57 -13.76 5.21
CA LEU A 276 -15.98 -12.45 5.69
C LEU A 276 -17.37 -12.05 5.14
N LYS A 277 -18.09 -11.25 5.92
CA LYS A 277 -19.43 -10.76 5.58
C LYS A 277 -19.40 -9.27 5.30
N TRP A 278 -19.98 -8.85 4.17
CA TRP A 278 -20.00 -7.45 3.76
C TRP A 278 -20.69 -6.56 4.78
N ASN A 279 -21.85 -6.98 5.32
CA ASN A 279 -22.57 -6.21 6.34
C ASN A 279 -21.73 -5.96 7.60
N THR A 280 -20.92 -6.93 8.03
CA THR A 280 -19.99 -6.76 9.16
C THR A 280 -18.95 -5.68 8.87
N VAL A 281 -18.45 -5.62 7.65
CA VAL A 281 -17.50 -4.56 7.24
C VAL A 281 -18.17 -3.19 7.26
N LEU A 282 -19.40 -3.07 6.77
CA LEU A 282 -20.15 -1.82 6.81
C LEU A 282 -20.41 -1.33 8.26
N GLU A 283 -20.81 -2.22 9.16
CA GLU A 283 -20.99 -1.88 10.58
C GLU A 283 -19.68 -1.41 11.23
N ASN A 284 -18.56 -2.04 10.88
CA ASN A 284 -17.26 -1.65 11.40
C ASN A 284 -16.77 -0.33 10.81
N ILE A 285 -17.01 -0.06 9.54
CA ILE A 285 -16.74 1.25 8.90
C ILE A 285 -17.41 2.37 9.70
N GLU A 286 -18.66 2.20 10.08
CA GLU A 286 -19.37 3.19 10.91
C GLU A 286 -18.75 3.33 12.31
N GLN A 287 -18.32 2.21 12.93
CA GLN A 287 -17.59 2.28 14.20
C GLN A 287 -16.25 3.04 14.05
N TYR A 288 -15.49 2.79 12.99
CA TYR A 288 -14.21 3.45 12.75
C TYR A 288 -14.40 4.96 12.58
N ARG A 289 -15.38 5.36 11.76
CA ARG A 289 -15.76 6.77 11.55
C ARG A 289 -16.16 7.49 12.82
N THR A 290 -17.02 6.86 13.63
CA THR A 290 -17.48 7.43 14.92
C THR A 290 -16.34 7.58 15.94
N ASN A 291 -15.21 6.91 15.74
CA ASN A 291 -13.99 7.06 16.53
C ASN A 291 -12.93 7.93 15.85
N ASN A 292 -13.29 8.72 14.83
CA ASN A 292 -12.42 9.65 14.10
C ASN A 292 -11.22 8.97 13.43
N ILE A 293 -11.37 7.72 12.99
CA ILE A 293 -10.35 7.01 12.21
C ILE A 293 -10.58 7.34 10.73
N GLU A 294 -9.56 7.91 10.07
CA GLU A 294 -9.61 8.13 8.62
C GLU A 294 -9.65 6.78 7.88
N LEU A 295 -10.40 6.73 6.78
CA LEU A 295 -10.56 5.53 5.98
C LEU A 295 -10.01 5.72 4.57
N SER A 296 -9.23 4.77 4.14
CA SER A 296 -8.86 4.54 2.75
C SER A 296 -9.10 3.08 2.40
N ALA A 297 -9.07 2.74 1.13
CA ALA A 297 -9.16 1.34 0.71
C ALA A 297 -7.95 0.95 -0.12
N SER A 298 -7.52 -0.31 0.00
CA SER A 298 -6.63 -0.97 -0.95
C SER A 298 -7.49 -1.84 -1.83
N PHE A 299 -7.66 -1.44 -3.08
CA PHE A 299 -8.37 -2.20 -4.10
C PHE A 299 -7.35 -2.88 -5.01
N THR A 300 -7.42 -4.22 -5.10
CA THR A 300 -6.52 -5.00 -5.96
C THR A 300 -7.29 -5.56 -7.15
N LEU A 301 -7.05 -5.00 -8.32
CA LEU A 301 -7.66 -5.43 -9.56
C LEU A 301 -7.11 -6.80 -9.99
N SER A 302 -8.01 -7.71 -10.31
CA SER A 302 -7.73 -9.06 -10.79
C SER A 302 -8.70 -9.41 -11.94
N ASN A 303 -8.45 -10.51 -12.63
CA ASN A 303 -9.38 -11.01 -13.63
C ASN A 303 -10.71 -11.49 -13.04
N ILE A 304 -10.81 -11.64 -11.72
CA ILE A 304 -12.04 -12.08 -11.05
C ILE A 304 -12.97 -10.89 -10.78
N ASN A 305 -12.43 -9.73 -10.38
CA ASN A 305 -13.23 -8.57 -9.97
C ASN A 305 -13.30 -7.44 -10.99
N MET A 306 -12.58 -7.53 -12.11
CA MET A 306 -12.55 -6.45 -13.09
C MET A 306 -13.92 -6.13 -13.72
N LEU A 307 -14.83 -7.10 -13.78
CA LEU A 307 -16.20 -6.87 -14.27
C LEU A 307 -17.06 -6.07 -13.28
N TYR A 308 -16.66 -6.03 -12.02
CA TYR A 308 -17.32 -5.33 -10.91
C TYR A 308 -16.59 -4.04 -10.50
N TYR A 309 -15.63 -3.61 -11.34
CA TYR A 309 -14.79 -2.45 -11.08
C TYR A 309 -15.61 -1.16 -10.89
N SER A 310 -16.48 -0.86 -11.86
CA SER A 310 -17.25 0.39 -11.87
C SER A 310 -18.16 0.54 -10.64
N GLU A 311 -18.87 -0.53 -10.27
CA GLU A 311 -19.74 -0.50 -9.09
C GLU A 311 -18.96 -0.35 -7.79
N THR A 312 -17.78 -0.99 -7.71
CA THR A 312 -16.91 -0.87 -6.53
C THR A 312 -16.35 0.55 -6.40
N VAL A 313 -15.91 1.15 -7.50
CA VAL A 313 -15.42 2.54 -7.55
C VAL A 313 -16.53 3.53 -7.21
N GLU A 314 -17.73 3.34 -7.73
CA GLU A 314 -18.89 4.18 -7.40
C GLU A 314 -19.21 4.11 -5.91
N TRP A 315 -19.13 2.92 -5.31
CA TRP A 315 -19.33 2.74 -3.89
C TRP A 315 -18.24 3.50 -3.07
N PHE A 316 -16.95 3.42 -3.43
CA PHE A 316 -15.89 4.19 -2.78
C PHE A 316 -16.16 5.69 -2.85
N ASN A 317 -16.51 6.21 -4.02
CA ASN A 317 -16.80 7.62 -4.21
C ASN A 317 -18.00 8.08 -3.36
N THR A 318 -19.09 7.30 -3.38
CA THR A 318 -20.31 7.59 -2.59
C THR A 318 -20.00 7.59 -1.10
N ASN A 319 -19.17 6.67 -0.64
CA ASN A 319 -18.78 6.55 0.76
C ASN A 319 -17.56 7.41 1.14
N LYS A 320 -17.03 8.24 0.22
CA LYS A 320 -15.88 9.13 0.45
C LYS A 320 -14.65 8.40 0.97
N ILE A 321 -14.41 7.18 0.49
CA ILE A 321 -13.23 6.38 0.82
C ILE A 321 -12.21 6.58 -0.31
N LYS A 322 -11.03 7.08 0.02
CA LYS A 322 -9.90 7.20 -0.92
C LYS A 322 -9.35 5.81 -1.25
N TYR A 323 -9.05 5.55 -2.50
CA TYR A 323 -8.51 4.26 -2.93
C TYR A 323 -7.45 4.44 -4.01
N PRO A 324 -6.24 3.88 -3.86
CA PRO A 324 -5.35 3.64 -4.97
C PRO A 324 -5.72 2.32 -5.65
N ASN A 325 -5.67 2.27 -6.97
CA ASN A 325 -5.78 1.02 -7.70
C ASN A 325 -4.46 0.26 -7.64
N ASN A 326 -4.52 -1.00 -7.25
CA ASN A 326 -3.43 -1.95 -7.36
C ASN A 326 -3.85 -3.04 -8.34
N SER A 327 -2.92 -3.52 -9.17
CA SER A 327 -3.14 -4.73 -9.96
C SER A 327 -2.37 -5.89 -9.35
N ILE A 328 -2.96 -7.07 -9.40
CA ILE A 328 -2.27 -8.26 -8.94
C ILE A 328 -1.12 -8.62 -9.89
N TYR A 329 0.07 -8.82 -9.33
CA TYR A 329 1.27 -9.19 -10.10
C TYR A 329 1.55 -10.69 -10.09
N SER A 330 1.13 -11.36 -9.03
CA SER A 330 1.33 -12.80 -8.85
C SER A 330 0.17 -13.36 -8.03
N PRO A 331 -0.27 -14.58 -8.36
CA PRO A 331 0.15 -15.39 -9.50
C PRO A 331 -0.42 -14.87 -10.83
N ASP A 332 0.28 -15.15 -11.93
CA ASP A 332 -0.04 -14.64 -13.27
C ASP A 332 -1.48 -14.94 -13.72
N TYR A 333 -2.02 -16.09 -13.32
CA TYR A 333 -3.38 -16.50 -13.70
C TYR A 333 -4.49 -15.64 -13.06
N PHE A 334 -4.17 -14.79 -12.08
CA PHE A 334 -5.11 -13.80 -11.53
C PHE A 334 -4.99 -12.43 -12.19
N ARG A 335 -3.96 -12.19 -12.99
CA ARG A 335 -3.81 -10.88 -13.66
C ARG A 335 -4.99 -10.62 -14.60
N PRO A 336 -5.47 -9.37 -14.72
CA PRO A 336 -6.44 -9.00 -15.75
C PRO A 336 -5.98 -9.38 -17.16
N THR A 337 -4.65 -9.31 -17.40
CA THR A 337 -4.03 -9.68 -18.67
C THR A 337 -4.11 -11.17 -19.01
N SER A 338 -4.39 -12.05 -18.06
CA SER A 338 -4.55 -13.48 -18.28
C SER A 338 -5.88 -13.86 -18.94
N LEU A 339 -6.86 -12.94 -18.97
CA LEU A 339 -8.15 -13.22 -19.60
C LEU A 339 -8.00 -13.50 -21.10
N PRO A 340 -8.76 -14.48 -21.64
CA PRO A 340 -8.81 -14.75 -23.07
C PRO A 340 -9.18 -13.50 -23.87
N LYS A 341 -8.53 -13.31 -25.03
CA LYS A 341 -8.77 -12.14 -25.91
C LYS A 341 -10.26 -11.91 -26.22
N LYS A 342 -11.04 -13.00 -26.38
CA LYS A 342 -12.49 -12.95 -26.64
C LYS A 342 -13.27 -12.30 -25.48
N ILE A 343 -12.78 -12.43 -24.23
CA ILE A 343 -13.40 -11.80 -23.06
C ILE A 343 -12.94 -10.35 -22.95
N LYS A 344 -11.64 -10.08 -23.12
CA LYS A 344 -11.09 -8.71 -23.10
C LYS A 344 -11.81 -7.76 -24.09
N ASN A 345 -12.20 -8.26 -25.24
CA ASN A 345 -12.92 -7.45 -26.23
C ASN A 345 -14.39 -7.16 -25.88
N LYS A 346 -14.91 -7.68 -24.76
CA LYS A 346 -16.29 -7.47 -24.30
C LYS A 346 -16.36 -6.55 -23.05
N ILE A 347 -15.22 -6.26 -22.47
CA ILE A 347 -15.03 -5.36 -21.33
C ILE A 347 -14.59 -4.00 -21.84
#